data_77544b46971142f254f2146f91fa1d7e
#
_entry.id   77544b46971142f254f2146f91fa1d7e
#
_cell.length_a   1.000
_cell.length_b   1.000
_cell.length_c   1.000
_cell.angle_alpha   90.00
_cell.angle_beta   90.00
_cell.angle_gamma   90.00
#
_symmetry.space_group_name_H-M   'P 1'
#
loop_
_entity.id
_entity.type
_entity.pdbx_description
1 polymer ?
#
loop_
_entity_poly.entity_id
_entity_poly.type
_entity_poly.pdbx_seq_one_letter_code
_entity_poly.pdbx_strand_id
1 'polypeptide(L)'
;MMTMEIHDNLAVFGENECIYQCVLDDFKNAKFIGIITFNISSSTNSQLLKSLQEACLKGTDAVVITNIPKRFPSYYGHQYALAARNMIDSYMRQLNPQNYGMRLSPYFSFHNHAKIVMTDNIVYWGSSNYSDESSRNFECGTVSTDKELIGFLKDSLFPEVQSKSVPYFKYNFAMALANIEALIPACKIAREELRDAAFIPWSDYDTNFEEKWIYRTTESGLTLKFLRGFTEFFSEFDNALNVIDDIVAEYSDLDELPEKVEILRGLYEDYMRSYDNFNESISSLFENLEEVARYDASDEACAIIADDYGMEAYDENLDYYAEKAMTEAANTYEEIIIGSEQTVRDALVSLDSMIEYFEQLNTSLHQLLEVSPEIDNTSVN
;
A
#
# COMPACT_ATOMS: atom_id res chain seq x y z
N MET A 1 2.15 -28.56 3.93
CA MET A 1 2.94 -28.36 5.16
C MET A 1 4.18 -29.26 5.04
N MET A 2 5.37 -28.67 5.17
CA MET A 2 6.64 -29.40 5.16
C MET A 2 7.04 -29.66 6.61
N THR A 3 7.54 -30.85 6.91
CA THR A 3 8.03 -31.24 8.24
C THR A 3 9.36 -31.95 8.11
N MET A 4 10.27 -31.65 9.01
CA MET A 4 11.61 -32.25 9.10
C MET A 4 11.97 -32.43 10.57
N GLU A 5 12.58 -33.57 10.89
CA GLU A 5 13.23 -33.77 12.18
C GLU A 5 14.61 -33.07 12.13
N ILE A 6 14.99 -32.38 13.18
CA ILE A 6 16.17 -31.53 13.18
C ILE A 6 17.08 -31.95 14.33
N HIS A 7 18.36 -32.13 14.01
CA HIS A 7 19.42 -32.48 14.97
C HIS A 7 20.39 -31.29 15.15
N ASP A 8 21.25 -31.35 16.13
CA ASP A 8 22.30 -30.36 16.41
C ASP A 8 21.79 -28.91 16.54
N ASN A 9 20.77 -28.73 17.39
CA ASN A 9 20.14 -27.45 17.64
C ASN A 9 20.56 -26.82 18.96
N LEU A 10 20.81 -25.50 18.92
CA LEU A 10 21.08 -24.67 20.08
C LEU A 10 20.00 -23.61 20.20
N ALA A 11 19.24 -23.59 21.29
CA ALA A 11 18.33 -22.50 21.58
C ALA A 11 19.14 -21.25 22.02
N VAL A 12 18.83 -20.10 21.44
CA VAL A 12 19.45 -18.83 21.71
C VAL A 12 18.44 -17.80 22.18
N PHE A 13 18.82 -17.02 23.18
CA PHE A 13 18.01 -15.97 23.78
C PHE A 13 18.90 -14.81 24.08
N GLY A 14 18.46 -13.58 23.87
CA GLY A 14 19.25 -12.41 24.20
C GLY A 14 18.45 -11.11 24.11
N GLU A 15 18.96 -10.10 24.78
CA GLU A 15 18.48 -8.73 24.76
C GLU A 15 19.69 -7.80 24.60
N ASN A 16 19.54 -6.77 23.77
CA ASN A 16 20.61 -5.82 23.46
C ASN A 16 21.85 -6.45 22.80
N GLU A 17 21.66 -7.55 22.08
CA GLU A 17 22.73 -8.25 21.35
C GLU A 17 22.20 -8.92 20.07
N CYS A 18 23.09 -9.26 19.15
CA CYS A 18 22.75 -10.03 17.96
C CYS A 18 22.78 -11.52 18.30
N ILE A 19 21.61 -12.15 18.47
CA ILE A 19 21.50 -13.56 18.89
C ILE A 19 21.92 -14.56 17.81
N TYR A 20 22.17 -14.13 16.59
CA TYR A 20 22.71 -14.95 15.49
C TYR A 20 24.13 -14.51 15.06
N GLN A 21 24.89 -13.91 15.97
CA GLN A 21 26.24 -13.44 15.68
C GLN A 21 27.14 -14.55 15.10
N CYS A 22 26.98 -15.80 15.57
CA CYS A 22 27.73 -16.96 15.05
C CYS A 22 27.48 -17.23 13.55
N VAL A 23 26.28 -16.89 13.04
CA VAL A 23 25.97 -16.99 11.60
C VAL A 23 26.67 -15.86 10.83
N LEU A 24 26.68 -14.64 11.39
CA LEU A 24 27.38 -13.50 10.78
C LEU A 24 28.90 -13.72 10.75
N ASP A 25 29.45 -14.34 11.77
CA ASP A 25 30.88 -14.66 11.84
C ASP A 25 31.32 -15.68 10.76
N ASP A 26 30.36 -16.51 10.29
CA ASP A 26 30.59 -17.46 9.21
C ASP A 26 30.45 -16.86 7.81
N PHE A 27 29.88 -15.67 7.64
CA PHE A 27 29.73 -15.02 6.32
C PHE A 27 31.05 -14.94 5.54
N LYS A 28 32.18 -14.78 6.24
CA LYS A 28 33.53 -14.73 5.64
C LYS A 28 34.00 -16.06 5.03
N ASN A 29 33.38 -17.18 5.44
CA ASN A 29 33.72 -18.53 4.98
C ASN A 29 32.67 -19.10 4.04
N ALA A 30 31.53 -18.44 3.92
CA ALA A 30 30.37 -18.90 3.18
C ALA A 30 30.56 -18.77 1.66
N LYS A 31 29.98 -19.71 0.92
CA LYS A 31 29.77 -19.60 -0.53
C LYS A 31 28.38 -19.12 -0.86
N PHE A 32 27.45 -19.32 0.05
CA PHE A 32 26.06 -18.91 -0.05
C PHE A 32 25.59 -18.29 1.25
N ILE A 33 24.84 -17.19 1.16
CA ILE A 33 24.13 -16.55 2.26
C ILE A 33 22.66 -16.45 1.88
N GLY A 34 21.79 -16.98 2.74
CA GLY A 34 20.34 -16.89 2.60
C GLY A 34 19.73 -16.09 3.75
N ILE A 35 18.93 -15.07 3.43
CA ILE A 35 18.23 -14.25 4.41
C ILE A 35 16.77 -14.14 4.03
N ILE A 36 15.88 -14.63 4.90
CA ILE A 36 14.44 -14.34 4.84
C ILE A 36 14.13 -13.53 6.10
N THR A 37 13.58 -12.36 5.94
CA THR A 37 13.31 -11.47 7.06
C THR A 37 12.07 -10.62 6.82
N PHE A 38 11.42 -10.20 7.89
CA PHE A 38 10.31 -9.25 7.76
C PHE A 38 10.82 -7.83 7.49
N ASN A 39 11.87 -7.41 8.20
CA ASN A 39 12.50 -6.09 8.03
C ASN A 39 14.02 -6.26 7.87
N ILE A 40 14.64 -5.30 7.17
CA ILE A 40 16.08 -5.05 7.26
C ILE A 40 16.33 -3.75 8.04
N SER A 41 17.58 -3.50 8.39
CA SER A 41 18.00 -2.26 9.06
C SER A 41 17.56 -1.03 8.26
N SER A 42 17.00 -0.04 8.95
CA SER A 42 16.64 1.25 8.35
C SER A 42 17.87 2.14 8.12
N SER A 43 18.95 1.92 8.87
CA SER A 43 20.19 2.69 8.80
C SER A 43 21.06 2.28 7.62
N THR A 44 21.50 3.25 6.82
CA THR A 44 22.51 3.04 5.76
C THR A 44 23.90 2.64 6.32
N ASN A 45 24.13 2.85 7.64
CA ASN A 45 25.36 2.47 8.32
C ASN A 45 25.27 1.14 9.08
N SER A 46 24.25 0.32 8.79
CA SER A 46 24.08 -0.98 9.42
C SER A 46 25.32 -1.87 9.31
N GLN A 47 25.74 -2.43 10.43
CA GLN A 47 26.84 -3.41 10.45
C GLN A 47 26.43 -4.73 9.79
N LEU A 48 25.15 -5.10 9.91
CA LEU A 48 24.58 -6.29 9.26
C LEU A 48 24.69 -6.19 7.74
N LEU A 49 24.24 -5.07 7.16
CA LEU A 49 24.33 -4.84 5.72
C LEU A 49 25.77 -4.73 5.22
N LYS A 50 26.67 -4.13 6.02
CA LYS A 50 28.10 -4.09 5.69
C LYS A 50 28.73 -5.48 5.68
N SER A 51 28.42 -6.32 6.66
CA SER A 51 28.92 -7.71 6.71
C SER A 51 28.45 -8.51 5.49
N LEU A 52 27.20 -8.34 5.08
CA LEU A 52 26.67 -8.96 3.86
C LEU A 52 27.39 -8.45 2.61
N GLN A 53 27.57 -7.13 2.50
CA GLN A 53 28.27 -6.50 1.39
C GLN A 53 29.72 -7.00 1.27
N GLU A 54 30.45 -7.04 2.38
CA GLU A 54 31.81 -7.53 2.40
C GLU A 54 31.94 -9.00 1.96
N ALA A 55 30.99 -9.84 2.35
CA ALA A 55 30.95 -11.25 1.92
C ALA A 55 30.69 -11.34 0.40
N CYS A 56 29.72 -10.62 -0.11
CA CYS A 56 29.41 -10.59 -1.55
C CYS A 56 30.58 -10.08 -2.39
N LEU A 57 31.23 -9.02 -1.98
CA LEU A 57 32.43 -8.47 -2.66
C LEU A 57 33.62 -9.43 -2.65
N LYS A 58 33.65 -10.40 -1.72
CA LYS A 58 34.67 -11.48 -1.68
C LYS A 58 34.27 -12.70 -2.49
N GLY A 59 33.10 -12.73 -3.10
CA GLY A 59 32.66 -13.77 -4.00
C GLY A 59 31.55 -14.69 -3.48
N THR A 60 30.91 -14.36 -2.35
CA THR A 60 29.78 -15.09 -1.80
C THR A 60 28.49 -14.67 -2.52
N ASP A 61 27.70 -15.64 -2.97
CA ASP A 61 26.37 -15.38 -3.52
C ASP A 61 25.35 -15.25 -2.40
N ALA A 62 24.47 -14.27 -2.50
CA ALA A 62 23.48 -13.99 -1.47
C ALA A 62 22.07 -13.82 -2.03
N VAL A 63 21.09 -14.34 -1.29
CA VAL A 63 19.66 -14.14 -1.52
C VAL A 63 19.07 -13.45 -0.30
N VAL A 64 18.38 -12.32 -0.49
CA VAL A 64 17.69 -11.61 0.57
C VAL A 64 16.23 -11.45 0.19
N ILE A 65 15.33 -11.99 1.00
CA ILE A 65 13.89 -11.92 0.80
C ILE A 65 13.30 -11.10 1.95
N THR A 66 12.80 -9.92 1.65
CA THR A 66 12.17 -9.02 2.62
C THR A 66 10.67 -9.00 2.46
N ASN A 67 9.94 -8.65 3.51
CA ASN A 67 8.53 -8.31 3.38
C ASN A 67 8.40 -6.86 2.88
N ILE A 68 7.36 -6.64 2.06
CA ILE A 68 6.76 -5.32 1.99
C ILE A 68 5.64 -5.32 3.03
N PRO A 69 5.63 -4.37 3.94
CA PRO A 69 4.67 -4.39 5.03
C PRO A 69 3.24 -4.25 4.54
N LYS A 70 2.60 -5.36 4.16
CA LYS A 70 1.12 -5.44 4.00
C LYS A 70 0.37 -5.23 5.32
N ARG A 71 1.08 -5.08 6.44
CA ARG A 71 0.48 -4.74 7.73
C ARG A 71 -0.03 -3.31 7.80
N PHE A 72 0.26 -2.48 6.83
CA PHE A 72 -0.30 -1.14 6.78
C PHE A 72 -1.83 -1.10 6.71
N PRO A 73 -2.56 -2.11 6.15
CA PRO A 73 -4.01 -2.17 6.32
C PRO A 73 -4.49 -2.24 7.77
N SER A 74 -3.68 -2.76 8.70
CA SER A 74 -4.02 -2.81 10.12
C SER A 74 -3.55 -1.59 10.93
N TYR A 75 -2.82 -0.67 10.29
CA TYR A 75 -2.41 0.62 10.85
C TYR A 75 -3.07 1.71 10.02
N TYR A 76 -4.07 2.33 10.56
CA TYR A 76 -4.97 3.31 9.94
C TYR A 76 -4.29 4.42 9.13
N GLY A 77 -4.81 4.68 7.91
CA GLY A 77 -4.65 5.94 7.19
C GLY A 77 -3.49 6.02 6.19
N HIS A 78 -3.63 6.94 5.24
CA HIS A 78 -2.72 7.27 4.14
C HIS A 78 -1.25 7.50 4.54
N GLN A 79 -0.97 7.94 5.76
CA GLN A 79 0.40 8.10 6.28
C GLN A 79 1.21 6.79 6.22
N TYR A 80 0.55 5.64 6.25
CA TYR A 80 1.19 4.34 6.21
C TYR A 80 1.50 3.87 4.78
N ALA A 81 0.72 4.27 3.79
CA ALA A 81 1.05 4.03 2.38
C ALA A 81 2.34 4.77 2.00
N LEU A 82 2.48 6.04 2.41
CA LEU A 82 3.70 6.82 2.24
C LEU A 82 4.88 6.19 2.99
N ALA A 83 4.67 5.70 4.21
CA ALA A 83 5.72 5.00 4.97
C ALA A 83 6.16 3.70 4.29
N ALA A 84 5.23 2.93 3.70
CA ALA A 84 5.54 1.73 2.94
C ALA A 84 6.41 2.05 1.73
N ARG A 85 6.06 3.06 0.96
CA ARG A 85 6.82 3.53 -0.20
C ARG A 85 8.23 3.95 0.19
N ASN A 86 8.36 4.81 1.21
CA ASN A 86 9.67 5.23 1.70
C ASN A 86 10.53 4.05 2.15
N MET A 87 9.91 2.99 2.68
CA MET A 87 10.59 1.76 3.08
C MET A 87 11.04 0.96 1.85
N ILE A 88 10.19 0.81 0.83
CA ILE A 88 10.55 0.17 -0.46
C ILE A 88 11.75 0.88 -1.07
N ASP A 89 11.69 2.20 -1.21
CA ASP A 89 12.79 3.00 -1.75
C ASP A 89 14.08 2.87 -0.94
N SER A 90 13.96 2.78 0.39
CA SER A 90 15.10 2.55 1.27
C SER A 90 15.72 1.17 1.03
N TYR A 91 14.90 0.12 0.93
CA TYR A 91 15.36 -1.24 0.66
C TYR A 91 15.99 -1.36 -0.72
N MET A 92 15.41 -0.72 -1.73
CA MET A 92 15.96 -0.65 -3.09
C MET A 92 17.36 -0.03 -3.09
N ARG A 93 17.56 1.08 -2.37
CA ARG A 93 18.89 1.71 -2.26
C ARG A 93 19.88 0.85 -1.48
N GLN A 94 19.46 0.25 -0.38
CA GLN A 94 20.32 -0.54 0.51
C GLN A 94 20.74 -1.88 -0.09
N LEU A 95 19.82 -2.55 -0.80
CA LEU A 95 20.04 -3.86 -1.39
C LEU A 95 20.34 -3.80 -2.90
N ASN A 96 20.81 -2.67 -3.42
CA ASN A 96 21.18 -2.56 -4.83
C ASN A 96 22.33 -3.53 -5.15
N PRO A 97 22.15 -4.52 -6.05
CA PRO A 97 23.16 -5.51 -6.39
C PRO A 97 24.51 -4.94 -6.83
N GLN A 98 24.52 -3.75 -7.44
CA GLN A 98 25.76 -3.07 -7.81
C GLN A 98 26.68 -2.83 -6.59
N ASN A 99 26.12 -2.53 -5.43
CA ASN A 99 26.87 -2.34 -4.20
C ASN A 99 27.46 -3.65 -3.65
N TYR A 100 27.00 -4.80 -4.14
CA TYR A 100 27.35 -6.14 -3.71
C TYR A 100 28.11 -6.94 -4.78
N GLY A 101 28.71 -6.25 -5.77
CA GLY A 101 29.44 -6.89 -6.85
C GLY A 101 28.58 -7.80 -7.73
N MET A 102 27.29 -7.47 -7.88
CA MET A 102 26.27 -8.23 -8.64
C MET A 102 26.01 -9.66 -8.11
N ARG A 103 26.36 -9.94 -6.83
CA ARG A 103 26.17 -11.23 -6.20
C ARG A 103 24.99 -11.30 -5.24
N LEU A 104 24.28 -10.20 -5.05
CA LEU A 104 23.07 -10.13 -4.25
C LEU A 104 21.85 -10.25 -5.16
N SER A 105 20.95 -11.18 -4.81
CA SER A 105 19.63 -11.34 -5.41
C SER A 105 18.55 -10.96 -4.38
N PRO A 106 18.04 -9.73 -4.38
CA PRO A 106 17.03 -9.28 -3.45
C PRO A 106 15.62 -9.46 -3.99
N TYR A 107 14.68 -9.84 -3.11
CA TYR A 107 13.27 -10.09 -3.42
C TYR A 107 12.34 -9.44 -2.40
N PHE A 108 11.16 -9.00 -2.87
CA PHE A 108 10.01 -8.69 -2.04
C PHE A 108 9.08 -9.89 -1.92
N SER A 109 8.68 -10.24 -0.69
CA SER A 109 7.68 -11.26 -0.41
C SER A 109 6.55 -10.68 0.43
N PHE A 110 5.37 -10.55 -0.16
CA PHE A 110 4.22 -9.87 0.44
C PHE A 110 3.57 -10.63 1.61
N HIS A 111 3.84 -11.92 1.74
CA HIS A 111 3.26 -12.80 2.75
C HIS A 111 4.28 -13.32 3.77
N ASN A 112 5.53 -12.89 3.66
CA ASN A 112 6.59 -13.40 4.53
C ASN A 112 6.51 -12.81 5.94
N HIS A 113 6.58 -13.68 6.95
CA HIS A 113 6.82 -13.30 8.34
C HIS A 113 7.94 -14.15 8.99
N ALA A 114 8.58 -15.01 8.20
CA ALA A 114 9.71 -15.80 8.66
C ALA A 114 10.95 -14.93 8.89
N LYS A 115 11.82 -15.36 9.78
CA LYS A 115 13.14 -14.80 10.03
C LYS A 115 14.14 -15.92 10.05
N ILE A 116 14.92 -15.99 8.98
CA ILE A 116 15.96 -17.00 8.75
C ILE A 116 17.20 -16.28 8.27
N VAL A 117 18.33 -16.57 8.90
CA VAL A 117 19.65 -16.10 8.46
C VAL A 117 20.55 -17.33 8.38
N MET A 118 21.10 -17.62 7.21
CA MET A 118 21.90 -18.81 7.02
C MET A 118 23.10 -18.62 6.12
N THR A 119 24.06 -19.50 6.30
CA THR A 119 25.11 -19.79 5.33
C THR A 119 24.97 -21.25 4.84
N ASP A 120 25.89 -21.71 4.03
CA ASP A 120 26.03 -23.14 3.70
C ASP A 120 26.59 -24.00 4.86
N ASN A 121 26.85 -23.41 6.03
CA ASN A 121 27.41 -24.09 7.20
C ASN A 121 26.53 -24.04 8.45
N ILE A 122 25.77 -22.98 8.65
CA ILE A 122 25.02 -22.69 9.87
C ILE A 122 23.77 -21.89 9.56
N VAL A 123 22.69 -22.13 10.29
CA VAL A 123 21.42 -21.42 10.14
C VAL A 123 20.89 -20.98 11.48
N TYR A 124 20.30 -19.80 11.50
CA TYR A 124 19.43 -19.25 12.53
C TYR A 124 18.00 -19.12 12.01
N TRP A 125 17.02 -19.46 12.84
CA TRP A 125 15.62 -19.08 12.66
C TRP A 125 15.00 -18.70 14.02
N GLY A 126 14.13 -17.68 14.04
CA GLY A 126 13.57 -17.22 15.30
C GLY A 126 12.75 -15.95 15.16
N SER A 127 12.75 -15.14 16.22
CA SER A 127 12.00 -13.88 16.26
C SER A 127 12.77 -12.68 15.67
N SER A 128 14.12 -12.72 15.67
CA SER A 128 14.97 -11.60 15.30
C SER A 128 15.01 -11.37 13.80
N ASN A 129 14.66 -10.16 13.37
CA ASN A 129 14.85 -9.72 11.99
C ASN A 129 16.32 -9.46 11.66
N TYR A 130 16.65 -9.41 10.37
CA TYR A 130 17.97 -8.97 9.89
C TYR A 130 18.06 -7.43 9.95
N SER A 131 17.94 -6.90 11.16
CA SER A 131 17.94 -5.46 11.42
C SER A 131 18.65 -5.10 12.73
N ASP A 132 19.32 -3.94 12.73
CA ASP A 132 19.98 -3.41 13.92
C ASP A 132 18.95 -3.05 15.02
N GLU A 133 17.72 -2.79 14.65
CA GLU A 133 16.62 -2.51 15.58
C GLU A 133 16.24 -3.75 16.38
N SER A 134 16.28 -4.94 15.77
CA SER A 134 15.98 -6.20 16.45
C SER A 134 16.97 -6.51 17.57
N SER A 135 18.23 -6.11 17.43
CA SER A 135 19.25 -6.33 18.47
C SER A 135 18.97 -5.58 19.78
N ARG A 136 17.99 -4.66 19.80
CA ARG A 136 17.57 -3.90 20.99
C ARG A 136 16.42 -4.55 21.74
N ASN A 137 15.83 -5.59 21.17
CA ASN A 137 14.69 -6.30 21.76
C ASN A 137 15.18 -7.55 22.48
N PHE A 138 14.28 -8.11 23.32
CA PHE A 138 14.44 -9.49 23.77
C PHE A 138 14.01 -10.42 22.62
N GLU A 139 14.98 -11.17 22.11
CA GLU A 139 14.78 -12.06 20.97
C GLU A 139 15.07 -13.52 21.36
N CYS A 140 14.46 -14.45 20.65
CA CYS A 140 14.68 -15.87 20.82
C CYS A 140 14.75 -16.57 19.47
N GLY A 141 15.45 -17.71 19.44
CA GLY A 141 15.52 -18.50 18.23
C GLY A 141 16.32 -19.78 18.42
N THR A 142 16.65 -20.38 17.31
CA THR A 142 17.43 -21.60 17.25
C THR A 142 18.54 -21.43 16.23
N VAL A 143 19.72 -21.92 16.56
CA VAL A 143 20.86 -22.04 15.66
C VAL A 143 21.12 -23.53 15.43
N SER A 144 21.38 -23.92 14.18
CA SER A 144 21.69 -25.30 13.82
C SER A 144 22.85 -25.38 12.83
N THR A 145 23.62 -26.44 12.93
CA THR A 145 24.63 -26.84 11.96
C THR A 145 24.26 -28.12 11.22
N ASP A 146 23.02 -28.58 11.36
CA ASP A 146 22.47 -29.73 10.69
C ASP A 146 22.53 -29.57 9.17
N LYS A 147 23.30 -30.41 8.51
CA LYS A 147 23.53 -30.34 7.06
C LYS A 147 22.32 -30.70 6.22
N GLU A 148 21.44 -31.57 6.74
CA GLU A 148 20.21 -31.92 6.03
C GLU A 148 19.23 -30.76 6.05
N LEU A 149 19.09 -30.08 7.20
CA LEU A 149 18.29 -28.88 7.32
C LEU A 149 18.82 -27.77 6.40
N ILE A 150 20.12 -27.49 6.46
CA ILE A 150 20.76 -26.43 5.65
C ILE A 150 20.56 -26.72 4.15
N GLY A 151 20.76 -27.97 3.73
CA GLY A 151 20.50 -28.41 2.35
C GLY A 151 19.03 -28.21 1.96
N PHE A 152 18.09 -28.63 2.79
CA PHE A 152 16.66 -28.44 2.55
C PHE A 152 16.27 -26.97 2.44
N LEU A 153 16.76 -26.13 3.33
CA LEU A 153 16.48 -24.69 3.27
C LEU A 153 17.00 -24.07 1.99
N LYS A 154 18.26 -24.36 1.63
CA LYS A 154 18.93 -23.82 0.45
C LYS A 154 18.29 -24.29 -0.85
N ASP A 155 18.04 -25.62 -0.96
CA ASP A 155 17.69 -26.25 -2.24
C ASP A 155 16.18 -26.39 -2.45
N SER A 156 15.37 -26.16 -1.41
CA SER A 156 13.91 -26.30 -1.48
C SER A 156 13.17 -25.06 -0.98
N LEU A 157 13.40 -24.62 0.28
CA LEU A 157 12.62 -23.53 0.87
C LEU A 157 12.92 -22.19 0.19
N PHE A 158 14.19 -21.82 0.05
CA PHE A 158 14.55 -20.55 -0.59
C PHE A 158 14.03 -20.45 -2.02
N PRO A 159 14.22 -21.45 -2.90
CA PRO A 159 13.63 -21.43 -4.24
C PRO A 159 12.11 -21.33 -4.24
N GLU A 160 11.42 -22.03 -3.32
CA GLU A 160 9.95 -21.93 -3.21
C GLU A 160 9.49 -20.54 -2.80
N VAL A 161 10.16 -19.91 -1.82
CA VAL A 161 9.81 -18.53 -1.41
C VAL A 161 10.15 -17.53 -2.51
N GLN A 162 11.30 -17.70 -3.19
CA GLN A 162 11.68 -16.85 -4.33
C GLN A 162 10.67 -16.91 -5.48
N SER A 163 10.15 -18.11 -5.82
CA SER A 163 9.15 -18.26 -6.88
C SER A 163 7.83 -17.54 -6.61
N LYS A 164 7.56 -17.22 -5.34
CA LYS A 164 6.39 -16.48 -4.86
C LYS A 164 6.71 -15.03 -4.49
N SER A 165 7.89 -14.55 -4.83
CA SER A 165 8.41 -13.25 -4.47
C SER A 165 8.78 -12.45 -5.72
N VAL A 166 8.77 -11.13 -5.61
CA VAL A 166 9.11 -10.21 -6.70
C VAL A 166 10.59 -9.83 -6.61
N PRO A 167 11.42 -10.09 -7.63
CA PRO A 167 12.80 -9.65 -7.65
C PRO A 167 12.90 -8.13 -7.78
N TYR A 168 13.73 -7.46 -6.97
CA TYR A 168 13.84 -6.00 -6.94
C TYR A 168 14.36 -5.38 -8.24
N PHE A 169 15.30 -6.05 -8.90
CA PHE A 169 16.10 -5.45 -9.97
C PHE A 169 16.12 -6.28 -11.27
N LYS A 170 15.35 -7.35 -11.31
CA LYS A 170 15.33 -8.21 -12.51
C LYS A 170 14.52 -7.57 -13.63
N TYR A 171 13.56 -6.69 -13.26
CA TYR A 171 12.64 -6.04 -14.18
C TYR A 171 12.35 -4.61 -13.75
N ASN A 172 12.26 -3.69 -14.71
CA ASN A 172 11.93 -2.29 -14.42
C ASN A 172 10.56 -2.14 -13.72
N PHE A 173 9.63 -3.04 -13.99
CA PHE A 173 8.27 -3.00 -13.42
C PHE A 173 8.10 -3.75 -12.07
N ALA A 174 9.15 -4.36 -11.50
CA ALA A 174 9.06 -4.93 -10.15
C ALA A 174 8.68 -3.86 -9.10
N MET A 175 9.12 -2.63 -9.30
CA MET A 175 8.72 -1.48 -8.48
C MET A 175 7.25 -1.13 -8.63
N ALA A 176 6.72 -1.11 -9.86
CA ALA A 176 5.31 -0.85 -10.11
C ALA A 176 4.44 -1.91 -9.44
N LEU A 177 4.80 -3.17 -9.59
CA LEU A 177 4.10 -4.29 -8.95
C LEU A 177 4.08 -4.14 -7.43
N ALA A 178 5.23 -3.81 -6.82
CA ALA A 178 5.32 -3.59 -5.38
C ALA A 178 4.45 -2.43 -4.92
N ASN A 179 4.43 -1.33 -5.67
CA ASN A 179 3.60 -0.16 -5.37
C ASN A 179 2.11 -0.48 -5.50
N ILE A 180 1.69 -1.15 -6.57
CA ILE A 180 0.29 -1.55 -6.78
C ILE A 180 -0.19 -2.49 -5.67
N GLU A 181 0.61 -3.49 -5.30
CA GLU A 181 0.25 -4.40 -4.21
C GLU A 181 0.15 -3.69 -2.84
N ALA A 182 0.88 -2.61 -2.63
CA ALA A 182 0.76 -1.79 -1.43
C ALA A 182 -0.49 -0.89 -1.49
N LEU A 183 -0.88 -0.40 -2.66
CA LEU A 183 -2.01 0.49 -2.85
C LEU A 183 -3.37 -0.21 -2.77
N ILE A 184 -3.50 -1.45 -3.23
CA ILE A 184 -4.76 -2.20 -3.17
C ILE A 184 -5.36 -2.24 -1.74
N PRO A 185 -4.63 -2.67 -0.69
CA PRO A 185 -5.14 -2.60 0.67
C PRO A 185 -5.42 -1.18 1.14
N ALA A 186 -4.60 -0.20 0.73
CA ALA A 186 -4.80 1.19 1.10
C ALA A 186 -6.11 1.75 0.54
N CYS A 187 -6.45 1.44 -0.72
CA CYS A 187 -7.73 1.78 -1.32
C CYS A 187 -8.91 1.13 -0.58
N LYS A 188 -8.79 -0.15 -0.23
CA LYS A 188 -9.83 -0.86 0.53
C LYS A 188 -10.11 -0.20 1.88
N ILE A 189 -9.08 0.23 2.57
CA ILE A 189 -9.22 0.96 3.83
C ILE A 189 -9.86 2.33 3.60
N ALA A 190 -9.36 3.10 2.63
CA ALA A 190 -9.91 4.40 2.30
C ALA A 190 -11.41 4.34 1.97
N ARG A 191 -11.80 3.29 1.25
CA ARG A 191 -13.21 3.00 0.94
C ARG A 191 -14.04 2.74 2.19
N GLU A 192 -13.55 1.88 3.10
CA GLU A 192 -14.24 1.59 4.36
C GLU A 192 -14.29 2.81 5.28
N GLU A 193 -13.20 3.57 5.39
CA GLU A 193 -13.15 4.82 6.16
C GLU A 193 -14.15 5.87 5.64
N LEU A 194 -14.26 6.03 4.31
CA LEU A 194 -15.23 6.94 3.70
C LEU A 194 -16.66 6.49 3.98
N ARG A 195 -16.94 5.18 3.82
CA ARG A 195 -18.25 4.61 4.13
C ARG A 195 -18.61 4.82 5.60
N ASP A 196 -17.73 4.45 6.51
CA ASP A 196 -17.97 4.51 7.96
C ASP A 196 -18.06 5.96 8.47
N ALA A 197 -17.42 6.92 7.78
CA ALA A 197 -17.57 8.34 8.08
C ALA A 197 -18.94 8.92 7.67
N ALA A 198 -19.58 8.31 6.66
CA ALA A 198 -20.78 8.85 6.02
C ALA A 198 -22.06 8.08 6.40
N PHE A 199 -21.93 6.79 6.72
CA PHE A 199 -23.09 5.89 6.93
C PHE A 199 -22.95 5.09 8.21
N ILE A 200 -24.10 4.76 8.82
CA ILE A 200 -24.18 3.77 9.90
C ILE A 200 -25.05 2.58 9.45
N PRO A 201 -24.72 1.36 9.88
CA PRO A 201 -25.59 0.22 9.65
C PRO A 201 -26.91 0.43 10.39
N TRP A 202 -28.01 0.37 9.64
CA TRP A 202 -29.36 0.47 10.17
C TRP A 202 -30.08 -0.85 9.99
N SER A 203 -30.61 -1.43 11.07
CA SER A 203 -31.51 -2.58 10.98
C SER A 203 -32.92 -2.15 11.40
N ASP A 204 -33.85 -2.15 10.46
CA ASP A 204 -35.24 -2.19 10.82
C ASP A 204 -35.61 -3.60 11.29
N TYR A 205 -36.60 -3.75 12.15
CA TYR A 205 -36.98 -5.04 12.75
C TYR A 205 -37.36 -6.13 11.74
N ASP A 206 -37.44 -5.80 10.46
CA ASP A 206 -37.70 -6.67 9.31
C ASP A 206 -36.46 -6.83 8.39
N THR A 207 -35.48 -7.62 8.80
CA THR A 207 -34.47 -8.35 7.98
C THR A 207 -33.70 -7.64 6.88
N ASN A 208 -33.88 -6.37 6.57
CA ASN A 208 -33.10 -5.61 5.61
C ASN A 208 -32.09 -4.73 6.33
N PHE A 209 -30.79 -5.02 6.16
CA PHE A 209 -29.74 -4.11 6.56
C PHE A 209 -29.62 -3.01 5.52
N GLU A 210 -30.00 -1.81 5.87
CA GLU A 210 -29.77 -0.60 5.07
C GLU A 210 -28.69 0.26 5.73
N GLU A 211 -27.87 0.91 4.93
CA GLU A 211 -26.94 1.92 5.39
C GLU A 211 -27.65 3.27 5.47
N LYS A 212 -27.67 3.88 6.65
CA LYS A 212 -28.28 5.17 6.87
C LYS A 212 -27.26 6.29 6.76
N TRP A 213 -27.53 7.28 5.93
CA TRP A 213 -26.78 8.52 5.84
C TRP A 213 -26.82 9.30 7.16
N ILE A 214 -25.65 9.65 7.70
CA ILE A 214 -25.52 10.31 9.03
C ILE A 214 -24.92 11.70 8.97
N TYR A 215 -24.90 12.30 7.79
CA TYR A 215 -24.39 13.63 7.63
C TYR A 215 -25.04 14.62 8.60
N ARG A 216 -24.20 15.46 9.28
CA ARG A 216 -24.61 16.40 10.35
C ARG A 216 -25.17 15.76 11.63
N THR A 217 -25.09 14.48 11.84
CA THR A 217 -25.28 13.92 13.18
C THR A 217 -23.96 14.04 13.96
N THR A 218 -24.03 13.88 15.28
CA THR A 218 -22.83 13.79 16.14
C THR A 218 -21.96 12.57 15.83
N GLU A 219 -22.48 11.64 15.04
CA GLU A 219 -21.83 10.39 14.64
C GLU A 219 -21.10 10.50 13.30
N SER A 220 -21.38 11.56 12.51
CA SER A 220 -20.71 11.75 11.22
C SER A 220 -19.22 12.02 11.37
N GLY A 221 -18.41 11.18 10.72
CA GLY A 221 -16.98 11.37 10.57
C GLY A 221 -16.57 12.24 9.38
N LEU A 222 -17.52 12.62 8.52
CA LEU A 222 -17.27 13.48 7.37
C LEU A 222 -16.96 14.92 7.82
N THR A 223 -15.69 15.26 7.78
CA THR A 223 -15.18 16.60 8.10
C THR A 223 -14.26 17.09 7.00
N LEU A 224 -14.09 18.40 6.87
CA LEU A 224 -13.11 18.98 5.94
C LEU A 224 -11.69 18.46 6.17
N LYS A 225 -11.33 18.16 7.41
CA LYS A 225 -10.04 17.56 7.77
C LYS A 225 -9.92 16.14 7.24
N PHE A 226 -10.99 15.34 7.37
CA PHE A 226 -11.05 13.98 6.85
C PHE A 226 -10.88 13.97 5.32
N LEU A 227 -11.62 14.84 4.61
CA LEU A 227 -11.53 14.94 3.15
C LEU A 227 -10.16 15.41 2.65
N ARG A 228 -9.49 16.34 3.37
CA ARG A 228 -8.11 16.73 3.05
C ARG A 228 -7.13 15.54 3.13
N GLY A 229 -7.40 14.58 3.99
CA GLY A 229 -6.63 13.33 4.04
C GLY A 229 -6.66 12.58 2.72
N PHE A 230 -7.78 12.56 2.01
CA PHE A 230 -7.89 11.92 0.69
C PHE A 230 -7.08 12.63 -0.39
N THR A 231 -7.06 13.96 -0.42
CA THR A 231 -6.28 14.71 -1.41
C THR A 231 -4.77 14.46 -1.30
N GLU A 232 -4.25 14.28 -0.08
CA GLU A 232 -2.86 13.88 0.14
C GLU A 232 -2.58 12.43 -0.30
N PHE A 233 -3.57 11.55 -0.13
CA PHE A 233 -3.50 10.16 -0.55
C PHE A 233 -3.39 10.00 -2.07
N PHE A 234 -4.05 10.87 -2.85
CA PHE A 234 -4.05 10.79 -4.32
C PHE A 234 -2.69 11.07 -4.96
N SER A 235 -1.86 11.90 -4.38
CA SER A 235 -0.52 12.14 -4.91
C SER A 235 0.33 10.86 -4.99
N GLU A 236 0.00 9.86 -4.17
CA GLU A 236 0.67 8.56 -4.18
C GLU A 236 0.20 7.67 -5.33
N PHE A 237 -1.08 7.80 -5.73
CA PHE A 237 -1.60 7.10 -6.91
C PHE A 237 -0.97 7.62 -8.19
N ASP A 238 -0.85 8.94 -8.36
CA ASP A 238 -0.22 9.56 -9.54
C ASP A 238 1.20 9.02 -9.75
N ASN A 239 1.94 8.86 -8.67
CA ASN A 239 3.30 8.32 -8.74
C ASN A 239 3.35 6.84 -9.14
N ALA A 240 2.40 6.00 -8.66
CA ALA A 240 2.33 4.60 -9.05
C ALA A 240 1.90 4.46 -10.52
N LEU A 241 1.00 5.31 -10.98
CA LEU A 241 0.50 5.34 -12.35
C LEU A 241 1.57 5.79 -13.35
N ASN A 242 2.37 6.81 -13.02
CA ASN A 242 3.48 7.23 -13.87
C ASN A 242 4.47 6.08 -14.11
N VAL A 243 4.72 5.22 -13.12
CA VAL A 243 5.57 4.04 -13.28
C VAL A 243 4.93 3.01 -14.21
N ILE A 244 3.60 2.83 -14.16
CA ILE A 244 2.88 1.93 -15.09
C ILE A 244 2.90 2.48 -16.51
N ASP A 245 2.71 3.79 -16.68
CA ASP A 245 2.77 4.46 -17.98
C ASP A 245 4.16 4.31 -18.61
N ASP A 246 5.22 4.50 -17.83
CA ASP A 246 6.61 4.26 -18.26
C ASP A 246 6.81 2.80 -18.74
N ILE A 247 6.23 1.83 -18.01
CA ILE A 247 6.30 0.41 -18.40
C ILE A 247 5.54 0.16 -19.71
N VAL A 248 4.31 0.66 -19.81
CA VAL A 248 3.50 0.52 -21.02
C VAL A 248 4.23 1.13 -22.21
N ALA A 249 4.88 2.29 -22.04
CA ALA A 249 5.67 2.94 -23.08
C ALA A 249 6.90 2.09 -23.48
N GLU A 250 7.68 1.61 -22.50
CA GLU A 250 8.91 0.82 -22.75
C GLU A 250 8.61 -0.50 -23.46
N TYR A 251 7.52 -1.19 -23.07
CA TYR A 251 7.16 -2.49 -23.67
C TYR A 251 6.32 -2.38 -24.94
N SER A 252 5.79 -1.20 -25.29
CA SER A 252 5.05 -0.98 -26.54
C SER A 252 5.91 -1.20 -27.80
N ASP A 253 7.21 -1.07 -27.68
CA ASP A 253 8.16 -1.22 -28.76
C ASP A 253 8.69 -2.67 -28.93
N LEU A 254 8.27 -3.60 -28.06
CA LEU A 254 8.66 -5.00 -28.12
C LEU A 254 7.71 -5.81 -29.00
N ASP A 255 8.15 -6.23 -30.17
CA ASP A 255 7.38 -7.04 -31.14
C ASP A 255 6.86 -8.40 -30.58
N GLU A 256 7.34 -8.84 -29.42
CA GLU A 256 7.07 -10.17 -28.89
C GLU A 256 5.85 -10.26 -27.95
N LEU A 257 5.29 -9.13 -27.46
CA LEU A 257 4.20 -9.13 -26.47
C LEU A 257 3.06 -8.10 -26.73
N PRO A 258 2.65 -7.81 -27.98
CA PRO A 258 1.73 -6.70 -28.27
C PRO A 258 0.37 -6.87 -27.58
N GLU A 259 -0.14 -8.11 -27.45
CA GLU A 259 -1.46 -8.39 -26.88
C GLU A 259 -1.51 -8.12 -25.37
N LYS A 260 -0.45 -8.47 -24.63
CA LYS A 260 -0.38 -8.25 -23.17
C LYS A 260 -0.19 -6.78 -22.80
N VAL A 261 0.58 -6.05 -23.60
CA VAL A 261 0.78 -4.61 -23.43
C VAL A 261 -0.52 -3.84 -23.72
N GLU A 262 -1.30 -4.28 -24.71
CA GLU A 262 -2.58 -3.66 -25.04
C GLU A 262 -3.62 -3.87 -23.90
N ILE A 263 -3.63 -5.04 -23.28
CA ILE A 263 -4.44 -5.31 -22.07
C ILE A 263 -4.03 -4.37 -20.94
N LEU A 264 -2.73 -4.21 -20.67
CA LEU A 264 -2.25 -3.29 -19.63
C LEU A 264 -2.64 -1.84 -19.92
N ARG A 265 -2.54 -1.40 -21.16
CA ARG A 265 -2.95 -0.05 -21.58
C ARG A 265 -4.43 0.17 -21.36
N GLY A 266 -5.30 -0.78 -21.76
CA GLY A 266 -6.72 -0.71 -21.53
C GLY A 266 -7.07 -0.62 -20.04
N LEU A 267 -6.46 -1.45 -19.19
CA LEU A 267 -6.65 -1.43 -17.74
C LEU A 267 -6.17 -0.10 -17.12
N TYR A 268 -5.08 0.45 -17.60
CA TYR A 268 -4.58 1.75 -17.17
C TYR A 268 -5.56 2.88 -17.51
N GLU A 269 -6.08 2.92 -18.75
CA GLU A 269 -7.06 3.93 -19.17
C GLU A 269 -8.37 3.86 -18.37
N ASP A 270 -8.85 2.65 -18.10
CA ASP A 270 -10.05 2.44 -17.28
C ASP A 270 -9.83 2.83 -15.82
N TYR A 271 -8.65 2.53 -15.28
CA TYR A 271 -8.25 2.98 -13.95
C TYR A 271 -8.20 4.51 -13.87
N MET A 272 -7.56 5.19 -14.83
CA MET A 272 -7.47 6.65 -14.85
C MET A 272 -8.86 7.30 -14.88
N ARG A 273 -9.79 6.77 -15.65
CA ARG A 273 -11.17 7.26 -15.68
C ARG A 273 -11.85 7.13 -14.29
N SER A 274 -11.67 6.00 -13.61
CA SER A 274 -12.24 5.81 -12.27
C SER A 274 -11.58 6.73 -11.24
N TYR A 275 -10.28 6.97 -11.36
CA TYR A 275 -9.53 7.91 -10.55
C TYR A 275 -10.02 9.35 -10.73
N ASP A 276 -10.20 9.80 -11.96
CA ASP A 276 -10.71 11.14 -12.26
C ASP A 276 -12.11 11.34 -11.68
N ASN A 277 -13.02 10.36 -11.86
CA ASN A 277 -14.36 10.39 -11.28
C ASN A 277 -14.34 10.46 -9.75
N PHE A 278 -13.44 9.70 -9.11
CA PHE A 278 -13.30 9.74 -7.66
C PHE A 278 -12.77 11.10 -7.18
N ASN A 279 -11.76 11.63 -7.82
CA ASN A 279 -11.18 12.93 -7.49
C ASN A 279 -12.21 14.07 -7.66
N GLU A 280 -13.00 14.02 -8.73
CA GLU A 280 -14.12 14.95 -8.94
C GLU A 280 -15.17 14.82 -7.83
N SER A 281 -15.56 13.61 -7.46
CA SER A 281 -16.52 13.37 -6.38
C SER A 281 -16.01 13.91 -5.03
N ILE A 282 -14.76 13.68 -4.68
CA ILE A 282 -14.17 14.19 -3.43
C ILE A 282 -14.07 15.72 -3.45
N SER A 283 -13.71 16.32 -4.58
CA SER A 283 -13.65 17.77 -4.73
C SER A 283 -15.03 18.41 -4.57
N SER A 284 -16.06 17.85 -5.22
CA SER A 284 -17.44 18.28 -5.08
C SER A 284 -17.96 18.13 -3.65
N LEU A 285 -17.63 17.02 -2.99
CA LEU A 285 -17.99 16.80 -1.59
C LEU A 285 -17.32 17.82 -0.67
N PHE A 286 -16.07 18.20 -0.94
CA PHE A 286 -15.35 19.22 -0.19
C PHE A 286 -16.04 20.59 -0.32
N GLU A 287 -16.42 20.98 -1.54
CA GLU A 287 -17.14 22.22 -1.82
C GLU A 287 -18.50 22.25 -1.12
N ASN A 288 -19.28 21.18 -1.23
CA ASN A 288 -20.57 21.03 -0.56
C ASN A 288 -20.44 21.15 0.97
N LEU A 289 -19.42 20.53 1.57
CA LEU A 289 -19.19 20.64 3.02
C LEU A 289 -18.76 22.05 3.44
N GLU A 290 -17.98 22.77 2.62
CA GLU A 290 -17.65 24.16 2.86
C GLU A 290 -18.91 25.04 2.77
N GLU A 291 -19.76 24.81 1.78
CA GLU A 291 -21.01 25.52 1.59
C GLU A 291 -21.94 25.32 2.80
N VAL A 292 -22.17 24.06 3.20
CA VAL A 292 -22.98 23.75 4.38
C VAL A 292 -22.41 24.35 5.65
N ALA A 293 -21.09 24.40 5.82
CA ALA A 293 -20.46 25.00 7.00
C ALA A 293 -20.66 26.53 7.07
N ARG A 294 -20.86 27.16 5.92
CA ARG A 294 -21.09 28.62 5.79
C ARG A 294 -22.57 28.99 5.68
N TYR A 295 -23.44 28.04 5.42
CA TYR A 295 -24.84 28.25 5.17
C TYR A 295 -25.55 28.76 6.42
N ASP A 296 -26.13 29.96 6.33
CA ASP A 296 -27.03 30.50 7.33
C ASP A 296 -28.43 30.68 6.72
N ALA A 297 -29.35 29.84 7.17
CA ALA A 297 -30.71 29.86 6.67
C ALA A 297 -31.44 31.22 6.91
N SER A 298 -31.05 31.98 7.94
CA SER A 298 -31.62 33.29 8.21
C SER A 298 -31.13 34.37 7.23
N ASP A 299 -29.83 34.34 6.91
CA ASP A 299 -29.26 35.24 5.91
C ASP A 299 -29.80 34.92 4.51
N GLU A 300 -29.93 33.65 4.16
CA GLU A 300 -30.52 33.20 2.90
C GLU A 300 -31.99 33.61 2.79
N ALA A 301 -32.79 33.39 3.82
CA ALA A 301 -34.18 33.81 3.85
C ALA A 301 -34.30 35.34 3.72
N CYS A 302 -33.38 36.12 4.32
CA CYS A 302 -33.37 37.60 4.14
C CYS A 302 -33.04 37.97 2.68
N ALA A 303 -32.12 37.24 2.03
CA ALA A 303 -31.81 37.47 0.62
C ALA A 303 -33.01 37.15 -0.28
N ILE A 304 -33.70 36.02 -0.07
CA ILE A 304 -34.92 35.64 -0.79
C ILE A 304 -36.01 36.71 -0.61
N ILE A 305 -36.20 37.24 0.61
CA ILE A 305 -37.16 38.31 0.84
C ILE A 305 -36.81 39.56 0.04
N ALA A 306 -35.52 39.93 0.03
CA ALA A 306 -35.07 41.14 -0.66
C ALA A 306 -35.17 41.04 -2.18
N ASP A 307 -34.79 39.86 -2.74
CA ASP A 307 -34.64 39.70 -4.18
C ASP A 307 -35.96 39.23 -4.85
N ASP A 308 -36.69 38.30 -4.24
CA ASP A 308 -37.86 37.67 -4.86
C ASP A 308 -39.19 38.34 -4.46
N TYR A 309 -39.31 38.82 -3.22
CA TYR A 309 -40.55 39.39 -2.72
C TYR A 309 -40.55 40.90 -2.61
N GLY A 310 -39.38 41.52 -2.56
CA GLY A 310 -39.19 42.97 -2.63
C GLY A 310 -40.12 43.78 -1.73
N MET A 311 -40.75 44.80 -2.28
CA MET A 311 -41.63 45.73 -1.52
C MET A 311 -42.94 45.05 -1.05
N GLU A 312 -43.40 43.96 -1.70
CA GLU A 312 -44.65 43.29 -1.31
C GLU A 312 -44.53 42.64 0.09
N ALA A 313 -43.34 42.17 0.45
CA ALA A 313 -43.08 41.58 1.76
C ALA A 313 -43.16 42.65 2.89
N TYR A 314 -42.84 43.90 2.62
CA TYR A 314 -42.75 44.93 3.64
C TYR A 314 -44.08 45.66 3.90
N ASP A 315 -45.02 45.65 2.93
CA ASP A 315 -46.21 46.51 3.03
C ASP A 315 -47.41 45.88 3.75
N GLU A 316 -47.69 44.58 3.60
CA GLU A 316 -48.93 44.02 4.17
C GLU A 316 -48.82 42.60 4.80
N ASN A 317 -47.76 41.80 4.52
CA ASN A 317 -47.67 40.36 4.92
C ASN A 317 -46.25 39.88 5.26
N LEU A 318 -45.45 40.68 5.95
CA LEU A 318 -44.05 40.33 6.25
C LEU A 318 -43.89 38.91 6.87
N ASP A 319 -44.77 38.56 7.84
CA ASP A 319 -44.70 37.26 8.51
C ASP A 319 -44.91 36.10 7.53
N TYR A 320 -45.84 36.23 6.58
CA TYR A 320 -46.11 35.21 5.56
C TYR A 320 -44.91 35.00 4.62
N TYR A 321 -44.33 36.13 4.14
CA TYR A 321 -43.16 36.04 3.24
C TYR A 321 -41.90 35.57 3.97
N ALA A 322 -41.76 35.92 5.24
CA ALA A 322 -40.67 35.42 6.08
C ALA A 322 -40.76 33.92 6.31
N GLU A 323 -41.95 33.36 6.60
CA GLU A 323 -42.17 31.92 6.76
C GLU A 323 -41.91 31.20 5.43
N LYS A 324 -42.34 31.75 4.30
CA LYS A 324 -42.11 31.18 2.99
C LYS A 324 -40.64 31.18 2.62
N ALA A 325 -39.92 32.30 2.82
CA ALA A 325 -38.50 32.39 2.56
C ALA A 325 -37.65 31.44 3.46
N MET A 326 -38.03 31.30 4.73
CA MET A 326 -37.38 30.34 5.64
C MET A 326 -37.61 28.92 5.18
N THR A 327 -38.80 28.61 4.63
CA THR A 327 -39.08 27.27 4.08
C THR A 327 -38.24 27.00 2.84
N GLU A 328 -38.12 27.99 1.93
CA GLU A 328 -37.28 27.87 0.73
C GLU A 328 -35.79 27.70 1.12
N ALA A 329 -35.29 28.52 2.03
CA ALA A 329 -33.93 28.37 2.54
C ALA A 329 -33.67 27.01 3.19
N ALA A 330 -34.65 26.48 3.94
CA ALA A 330 -34.53 25.11 4.51
C ALA A 330 -34.50 24.03 3.43
N ASN A 331 -35.30 24.16 2.37
CA ASN A 331 -35.32 23.22 1.25
C ASN A 331 -33.97 23.24 0.48
N THR A 332 -33.44 24.44 0.20
CA THR A 332 -32.10 24.54 -0.43
C THR A 332 -31.05 23.84 0.37
N TYR A 333 -31.08 23.96 1.69
CA TYR A 333 -30.18 23.30 2.59
C TYR A 333 -30.31 21.76 2.52
N GLU A 334 -31.56 21.25 2.50
CA GLU A 334 -31.81 19.81 2.36
C GLU A 334 -31.31 19.27 1.01
N GLU A 335 -31.46 20.04 -0.08
CA GLU A 335 -30.97 19.66 -1.41
C GLU A 335 -29.44 19.49 -1.44
N ILE A 336 -28.69 20.39 -0.80
CA ILE A 336 -27.22 20.28 -0.68
C ILE A 336 -26.84 18.99 0.08
N ILE A 337 -27.54 18.68 1.16
CA ILE A 337 -27.30 17.47 1.97
C ILE A 337 -27.59 16.20 1.18
N ILE A 338 -28.70 16.15 0.45
CA ILE A 338 -29.08 15.00 -0.38
C ILE A 338 -28.07 14.83 -1.53
N GLY A 339 -27.66 15.93 -2.17
CA GLY A 339 -26.61 15.92 -3.19
C GLY A 339 -25.29 15.36 -2.67
N SER A 340 -24.92 15.72 -1.43
CA SER A 340 -23.71 15.19 -0.78
C SER A 340 -23.76 13.69 -0.54
N GLU A 341 -24.93 13.12 -0.21
CA GLU A 341 -25.08 11.65 -0.09
C GLU A 341 -24.77 10.94 -1.41
N GLN A 342 -25.34 11.44 -2.52
CA GLN A 342 -25.10 10.86 -3.83
C GLN A 342 -23.61 10.96 -4.22
N THR A 343 -23.01 12.11 -3.97
CA THR A 343 -21.57 12.32 -4.22
C THR A 343 -20.68 11.31 -3.48
N VAL A 344 -21.01 11.02 -2.20
CA VAL A 344 -20.28 9.98 -1.46
C VAL A 344 -20.51 8.59 -2.04
N ARG A 345 -21.72 8.26 -2.46
CA ARG A 345 -22.03 6.98 -3.11
C ARG A 345 -21.27 6.82 -4.42
N ASP A 346 -21.19 7.87 -5.23
CA ASP A 346 -20.43 7.89 -6.48
C ASP A 346 -18.92 7.74 -6.22
N ALA A 347 -18.40 8.39 -5.18
CA ALA A 347 -17.01 8.22 -4.74
C ALA A 347 -16.71 6.77 -4.31
N LEU A 348 -17.60 6.12 -3.57
CA LEU A 348 -17.46 4.71 -3.16
C LEU A 348 -17.46 3.77 -4.37
N VAL A 349 -18.33 3.99 -5.35
CA VAL A 349 -18.39 3.21 -6.61
C VAL A 349 -17.08 3.39 -7.39
N SER A 350 -16.57 4.61 -7.47
CA SER A 350 -15.30 4.87 -8.15
C SER A 350 -14.13 4.19 -7.46
N LEU A 351 -14.08 4.19 -6.11
CA LEU A 351 -13.08 3.45 -5.34
C LEU A 351 -13.16 1.94 -5.56
N ASP A 352 -14.38 1.37 -5.59
CA ASP A 352 -14.57 -0.06 -5.88
C ASP A 352 -14.02 -0.42 -7.28
N SER A 353 -14.31 0.41 -8.28
CA SER A 353 -13.77 0.24 -9.65
C SER A 353 -12.23 0.36 -9.68
N MET A 354 -11.66 1.33 -8.99
CA MET A 354 -10.20 1.48 -8.88
C MET A 354 -9.53 0.26 -8.25
N ILE A 355 -10.12 -0.30 -7.19
CA ILE A 355 -9.62 -1.51 -6.53
C ILE A 355 -9.62 -2.67 -7.51
N GLU A 356 -10.72 -2.87 -8.25
CA GLU A 356 -10.84 -3.93 -9.24
C GLU A 356 -9.79 -3.80 -10.36
N TYR A 357 -9.58 -2.60 -10.90
CA TYR A 357 -8.56 -2.36 -11.92
C TYR A 357 -7.14 -2.57 -11.38
N PHE A 358 -6.86 -2.17 -10.15
CA PHE A 358 -5.56 -2.47 -9.53
C PHE A 358 -5.30 -3.97 -9.35
N GLU A 359 -6.31 -4.74 -8.96
CA GLU A 359 -6.19 -6.19 -8.84
C GLU A 359 -5.94 -6.86 -10.20
N GLN A 360 -6.57 -6.35 -11.27
CA GLN A 360 -6.35 -6.82 -12.64
C GLN A 360 -4.98 -6.41 -13.17
N LEU A 361 -4.54 -5.16 -12.94
CA LEU A 361 -3.19 -4.68 -13.26
C LEU A 361 -2.12 -5.51 -12.57
N ASN A 362 -2.30 -5.79 -11.28
CA ASN A 362 -1.38 -6.64 -10.52
C ASN A 362 -1.26 -8.04 -11.15
N THR A 363 -2.39 -8.63 -11.51
CA THR A 363 -2.43 -9.94 -12.18
C THR A 363 -1.72 -9.92 -13.54
N SER A 364 -1.98 -8.90 -14.35
CA SER A 364 -1.38 -8.75 -15.69
C SER A 364 0.13 -8.52 -15.60
N LEU A 365 0.61 -7.72 -14.64
CA LEU A 365 2.03 -7.52 -14.40
C LEU A 365 2.74 -8.80 -13.95
N HIS A 366 2.11 -9.61 -13.10
CA HIS A 366 2.64 -10.93 -12.75
C HIS A 366 2.77 -11.86 -13.95
N GLN A 367 1.79 -11.87 -14.86
CA GLN A 367 1.84 -12.65 -16.10
C GLN A 367 2.94 -12.19 -17.05
N LEU A 368 3.27 -10.89 -17.06
CA LEU A 368 4.42 -10.38 -17.81
C LEU A 368 5.75 -10.84 -17.19
N LEU A 369 5.84 -10.92 -15.85
CA LEU A 369 7.00 -11.45 -15.14
C LEU A 369 7.33 -12.89 -15.53
N GLU A 370 6.30 -13.74 -15.72
CA GLU A 370 6.49 -15.16 -16.05
C GLU A 370 7.00 -15.39 -17.48
N VAL A 371 6.77 -14.43 -18.40
CA VAL A 371 7.05 -14.57 -19.84
C VAL A 371 8.29 -13.77 -20.28
N SER A 372 8.70 -12.76 -19.48
CA SER A 372 9.85 -11.94 -19.84
C SER A 372 11.14 -12.76 -19.83
N PRO A 373 11.87 -12.90 -20.96
CA PRO A 373 13.16 -13.55 -21.00
C PRO A 373 14.12 -12.82 -20.05
N GLU A 374 15.05 -13.56 -19.45
CA GLU A 374 16.14 -12.95 -18.69
C GLU A 374 16.81 -11.89 -19.56
N ILE A 375 16.68 -10.62 -19.17
CA ILE A 375 17.43 -9.54 -19.83
C ILE A 375 18.90 -9.85 -19.54
N ASP A 376 19.58 -10.36 -20.56
CA ASP A 376 20.98 -10.71 -20.52
C ASP A 376 21.76 -9.41 -20.30
N ASN A 377 22.20 -9.16 -19.07
CA ASN A 377 22.96 -7.99 -18.66
C ASN A 377 24.36 -7.89 -19.33
N THR A 378 24.58 -8.61 -20.45
CA THR A 378 25.85 -8.59 -21.20
C THR A 378 25.98 -7.43 -22.18
N SER A 379 24.98 -6.54 -22.31
CA SER A 379 25.00 -5.44 -23.31
C SER A 379 25.17 -4.03 -22.71
N VAL A 380 25.72 -3.87 -21.50
CA VAL A 380 26.21 -2.57 -21.02
C VAL A 380 27.74 -2.61 -20.93
N ASN A 381 28.39 -2.34 -22.04
CA ASN A 381 29.81 -1.92 -22.11
C ASN A 381 29.87 -0.39 -22.07
#